data_7d9f45298dbbf2487d0929537e6424d4
#
_entry.id   7d9f45298dbbf2487d0929537e6424d4
#
_cell.length_a   1.000
_cell.length_b   1.000
_cell.length_c   1.000
_cell.angle_alpha   90.00
_cell.angle_beta   90.00
_cell.angle_gamma   90.00
#
_symmetry.space_group_name_H-M   'P 1'
#
loop_
_entity.id
_entity.type
_entity.pdbx_description
1 polymer ?
#
loop_
_entity_poly.entity_id
_entity_poly.type
_entity_poly.pdbx_seq_one_letter_code
_entity_poly.pdbx_strand_id
1 'polypeptide(L)'
;WTPNWTVGAFKLGKDVVWIEVPYSKTKVTDVANATKPSINLGFGADDIRPAANVEFLKKNPKVEKLLEVASIPLADIAAQNMQMNKGEKSERQVKDHAKAWVKINQKTFDS
;
A
#
# COMPACT_ATOMS: atom_id res chain seq x y z
N TRP A 1 -9.05 -5.58 9.93
CA TRP A 1 -8.12 -4.91 9.01
C TRP A 1 -7.86 -3.49 9.48
N THR A 2 -6.61 -3.14 9.72
CA THR A 2 -6.24 -1.80 10.19
C THR A 2 -5.20 -1.22 9.24
N PRO A 3 -5.54 -0.14 8.50
CA PRO A 3 -4.58 0.52 7.62
C PRO A 3 -3.41 1.10 8.42
N ASN A 4 -2.22 1.03 7.87
CA ASN A 4 -0.99 1.48 8.53
C ASN A 4 -1.05 2.97 8.95
N TRP A 5 -1.76 3.81 8.20
CA TRP A 5 -1.95 5.22 8.51
C TRP A 5 -2.81 5.44 9.77
N THR A 6 -3.77 4.54 10.07
CA THR A 6 -4.58 4.60 11.29
C THR A 6 -3.69 4.34 12.52
N VAL A 7 -2.80 3.34 12.42
CA VAL A 7 -1.82 3.06 13.49
C VAL A 7 -0.81 4.20 13.62
N GLY A 8 -0.40 4.81 12.50
CA GLY A 8 0.50 5.97 12.50
C GLY A 8 -0.06 7.24 13.14
N ALA A 9 -1.40 7.35 13.21
CA ALA A 9 -2.06 8.45 13.91
C ALA A 9 -2.00 8.31 15.46
N PHE A 10 -1.67 7.12 15.96
CA PHE A 10 -1.58 6.80 17.38
C PHE A 10 -0.14 6.46 17.77
N LYS A 11 0.20 6.69 19.04
CA LYS A 11 1.49 6.29 19.60
C LYS A 11 1.43 4.83 20.05
N LEU A 12 2.16 3.97 19.35
CA LEU A 12 2.29 2.57 19.75
C LEU A 12 2.91 2.46 21.16
N GLY A 13 2.31 1.66 22.01
CA GLY A 13 2.69 1.48 23.41
C GLY A 13 2.10 2.52 24.37
N LYS A 14 1.44 3.59 23.86
CA LYS A 14 0.75 4.58 24.67
C LYS A 14 -0.75 4.62 24.36
N ASP A 15 -1.10 4.87 23.10
CA ASP A 15 -2.50 5.03 22.67
C ASP A 15 -3.07 3.70 22.17
N VAL A 16 -2.22 2.84 21.60
CA VAL A 16 -2.54 1.52 21.09
C VAL A 16 -1.43 0.53 21.43
N VAL A 17 -1.78 -0.75 21.52
CA VAL A 17 -0.84 -1.86 21.71
C VAL A 17 -1.12 -2.94 20.68
N TRP A 18 -0.07 -3.67 20.28
CA TRP A 18 -0.24 -4.87 19.48
C TRP A 18 -0.82 -5.98 20.36
N ILE A 19 -1.89 -6.58 19.90
CA ILE A 19 -2.46 -7.79 20.53
C ILE A 19 -1.88 -8.98 19.78
N GLU A 20 -1.27 -9.91 20.52
CA GLU A 20 -0.85 -11.19 19.96
C GLU A 20 -2.09 -12.05 19.68
N VAL A 21 -2.29 -12.42 18.41
CA VAL A 21 -3.42 -13.24 17.98
C VAL A 21 -2.92 -14.68 17.82
N PRO A 22 -3.67 -15.70 18.29
CA PRO A 22 -3.28 -17.08 18.10
C PRO A 22 -3.03 -17.40 16.63
N TYR A 23 -2.03 -18.24 16.38
CA TYR A 23 -1.59 -18.64 15.05
C TYR A 23 -2.75 -19.14 14.19
N SER A 24 -2.99 -18.49 13.06
CA SER A 24 -3.84 -19.07 12.02
C SER A 24 -3.00 -20.10 11.25
N LYS A 25 -3.59 -21.27 10.90
CA LYS A 25 -2.92 -22.32 10.12
C LYS A 25 -2.61 -21.93 8.68
N THR A 26 -2.80 -20.66 8.30
CA THR A 26 -2.42 -20.11 7.00
C THR A 26 -0.90 -20.17 6.90
N LYS A 27 -0.39 -20.78 5.84
CA LYS A 27 1.06 -20.94 5.64
C LYS A 27 1.73 -19.58 5.67
N VAL A 28 2.74 -19.41 6.51
CA VAL A 28 3.54 -18.17 6.67
C VAL A 28 4.26 -17.78 5.38
N THR A 29 4.37 -18.67 4.40
CA THR A 29 4.92 -18.41 3.07
C THR A 29 4.16 -17.34 2.29
N ASP A 30 2.90 -17.06 2.66
CA ASP A 30 2.06 -16.09 1.96
C ASP A 30 2.15 -14.69 2.58
N VAL A 31 2.90 -14.53 3.67
CA VAL A 31 3.15 -13.23 4.32
C VAL A 31 4.45 -12.63 3.75
N ALA A 32 4.41 -12.25 2.48
CA ALA A 32 5.56 -11.76 1.73
C ALA A 32 6.21 -10.48 2.30
N ASN A 33 5.67 -9.87 3.34
CA ASN A 33 6.16 -8.61 3.91
C ASN A 33 6.17 -8.59 5.45
N ALA A 34 6.21 -9.74 6.11
CA ALA A 34 6.49 -9.77 7.53
C ALA A 34 7.94 -9.33 7.76
N THR A 35 8.13 -8.08 8.09
CA THR A 35 9.44 -7.47 8.38
C THR A 35 10.15 -8.10 9.59
N LYS A 36 9.46 -8.98 10.31
CA LYS A 36 10.02 -9.82 11.37
C LYS A 36 9.32 -11.18 11.40
N PRO A 37 10.01 -12.28 11.11
CA PRO A 37 9.43 -13.62 11.12
C PRO A 37 8.91 -14.09 12.50
N SER A 38 9.13 -13.32 13.57
CA SER A 38 8.72 -13.62 14.94
C SER A 38 7.37 -13.04 15.35
N ILE A 39 6.72 -12.20 14.52
CA ILE A 39 5.41 -11.64 14.85
C ILE A 39 4.39 -12.25 13.91
N ASN A 40 3.70 -13.28 14.40
CA ASN A 40 2.54 -13.82 13.72
C ASN A 40 1.29 -13.07 14.20
N LEU A 41 0.71 -12.26 13.32
CA LEU A 41 -0.49 -11.49 13.60
C LEU A 41 -1.78 -12.31 13.46
N GLY A 42 -1.69 -13.62 13.16
CA GLY A 42 -2.84 -14.51 12.99
C GLY A 42 -3.66 -14.28 11.72
N PHE A 43 -3.27 -13.31 10.87
CA PHE A 43 -3.95 -12.98 9.62
C PHE A 43 -2.99 -13.11 8.44
N GLY A 44 -3.50 -13.57 7.30
CA GLY A 44 -2.77 -13.54 6.04
C GLY A 44 -2.52 -12.10 5.57
N ALA A 45 -1.47 -11.88 4.81
CA ALA A 45 -1.26 -10.61 4.11
C ALA A 45 -2.13 -10.58 2.85
N ASP A 46 -2.78 -9.45 2.61
CA ASP A 46 -3.54 -9.21 1.39
C ASP A 46 -2.69 -8.42 0.40
N ASP A 47 -2.67 -8.87 -0.85
CA ASP A 47 -2.05 -8.14 -1.94
C ASP A 47 -3.00 -7.09 -2.49
N ILE A 48 -2.53 -5.86 -2.63
CA ILE A 48 -3.26 -4.80 -3.34
C ILE A 48 -2.74 -4.76 -4.76
N ARG A 49 -3.62 -5.04 -5.72
CA ARG A 49 -3.29 -5.08 -7.14
C ARG A 49 -4.23 -4.22 -7.97
N PRO A 50 -3.75 -3.59 -9.06
CA PRO A 50 -4.64 -2.93 -10.01
C PRO A 50 -5.53 -3.95 -10.70
N ALA A 51 -6.78 -3.58 -10.96
CA ALA A 51 -7.72 -4.34 -11.76
C ALA A 51 -8.17 -3.50 -12.96
N ALA A 52 -8.23 -4.10 -14.15
CA ALA A 52 -8.64 -3.43 -15.36
C ALA A 52 -9.47 -4.36 -16.25
N ASN A 53 -10.27 -3.76 -17.13
CA ASN A 53 -11.06 -4.51 -18.11
C ASN A 53 -10.14 -5.17 -19.15
N VAL A 54 -10.34 -6.46 -19.42
CA VAL A 54 -9.50 -7.26 -20.32
C VAL A 54 -9.52 -6.72 -21.77
N GLU A 55 -10.68 -6.33 -22.29
CA GLU A 55 -10.76 -5.80 -23.66
C GLU A 55 -10.11 -4.41 -23.78
N PHE A 56 -10.14 -3.61 -22.71
CA PHE A 56 -9.39 -2.37 -22.64
C PHE A 56 -7.88 -2.63 -22.69
N LEU A 57 -7.37 -3.57 -21.93
CA LEU A 57 -5.94 -3.92 -21.90
C LEU A 57 -5.45 -4.42 -23.25
N LYS A 58 -6.19 -5.33 -23.91
CA LYS A 58 -5.87 -5.81 -25.27
C LYS A 58 -5.70 -4.66 -26.28
N LYS A 59 -6.50 -3.61 -26.16
CA LYS A 59 -6.43 -2.43 -27.03
C LYS A 59 -5.34 -1.43 -26.60
N ASN A 60 -4.82 -1.56 -25.40
CA ASN A 60 -3.87 -0.61 -24.79
C ASN A 60 -2.68 -1.36 -24.14
N PRO A 61 -1.84 -2.07 -24.91
CA PRO A 61 -0.77 -2.90 -24.36
C PRO A 61 0.27 -2.12 -23.54
N LYS A 62 0.47 -0.83 -23.82
CA LYS A 62 1.33 0.02 -22.99
C LYS A 62 0.76 0.26 -21.60
N VAL A 63 -0.56 0.38 -21.49
CA VAL A 63 -1.25 0.51 -20.20
C VAL A 63 -1.20 -0.79 -19.42
N GLU A 64 -1.40 -1.93 -20.10
CA GLU A 64 -1.24 -3.25 -19.51
C GLU A 64 0.15 -3.39 -18.89
N LYS A 65 1.19 -3.08 -19.66
CA LYS A 65 2.57 -3.15 -19.18
C LYS A 65 2.83 -2.22 -17.98
N LEU A 66 2.30 -1.00 -18.03
CA LEU A 66 2.39 -0.06 -16.91
C LEU A 66 1.75 -0.65 -15.64
N LEU A 67 0.56 -1.23 -15.74
CA LEU A 67 -0.13 -1.81 -14.59
C LEU A 67 0.56 -3.06 -14.04
N GLU A 68 1.25 -3.83 -14.88
CA GLU A 68 2.05 -4.99 -14.46
C GLU A 68 3.26 -4.59 -13.61
N VAL A 69 3.94 -3.50 -13.99
CA VAL A 69 5.20 -3.09 -13.36
C VAL A 69 5.00 -2.02 -12.29
N ALA A 70 3.84 -1.36 -12.24
CA ALA A 70 3.57 -0.32 -11.27
C ALA A 70 3.59 -0.88 -9.85
N SER A 71 4.48 -0.36 -9.04
CA SER A 71 4.61 -0.70 -7.63
C SER A 71 4.79 0.56 -6.82
N ILE A 72 3.95 0.74 -5.80
CA ILE A 72 4.03 1.87 -4.87
C ILE A 72 4.37 1.31 -3.50
N PRO A 73 5.46 1.76 -2.86
CA PRO A 73 5.81 1.32 -1.51
C PRO A 73 4.68 1.57 -0.52
N LEU A 74 4.44 0.62 0.38
CA LEU A 74 3.36 0.72 1.37
C LEU A 74 3.51 1.96 2.28
N ALA A 75 4.75 2.35 2.55
CA ALA A 75 5.06 3.56 3.33
C ALA A 75 4.56 4.84 2.63
N ASP A 76 4.69 4.91 1.30
CA ASP A 76 4.23 6.06 0.51
C ASP A 76 2.70 6.11 0.45
N ILE A 77 2.04 4.95 0.32
CA ILE A 77 0.58 4.84 0.41
C ILE A 77 0.11 5.30 1.80
N ALA A 78 0.77 4.87 2.87
CA ALA A 78 0.43 5.27 4.23
C ALA A 78 0.62 6.78 4.44
N ALA A 79 1.71 7.36 3.91
CA ALA A 79 1.97 8.79 3.97
C ALA A 79 0.87 9.59 3.24
N GLN A 80 0.48 9.17 2.05
CA GLN A 80 -0.61 9.78 1.28
C GLN A 80 -1.93 9.71 2.04
N ASN A 81 -2.27 8.57 2.61
CA ASN A 81 -3.48 8.40 3.41
C ASN A 81 -3.49 9.31 4.65
N MET A 82 -2.33 9.52 5.28
CA MET A 82 -2.20 10.47 6.39
C MET A 82 -2.46 11.92 5.96
N GLN A 83 -1.97 12.34 4.79
CA GLN A 83 -2.25 13.67 4.24
C GLN A 83 -3.76 13.84 3.98
N MET A 84 -4.39 12.85 3.38
CA MET A 84 -5.85 12.86 3.17
C MET A 84 -6.63 12.92 4.49
N ASN A 85 -6.20 12.20 5.50
CA ASN A 85 -6.80 12.22 6.83
C ASN A 85 -6.66 13.60 7.51
N LYS A 86 -5.57 14.33 7.24
CA LYS A 86 -5.35 15.70 7.72
C LYS A 86 -6.14 16.77 6.96
N GLY A 87 -6.88 16.37 5.93
CA GLY A 87 -7.76 17.26 5.17
C GLY A 87 -7.36 17.51 3.70
N GLU A 88 -6.17 17.06 3.27
CA GLU A 88 -5.69 17.21 1.89
C GLU A 88 -6.27 16.13 0.95
N LYS A 89 -7.60 16.08 0.84
CA LYS A 89 -8.36 15.02 0.17
C LYS A 89 -9.14 15.44 -1.07
N SER A 90 -9.03 16.69 -1.49
CA SER A 90 -9.65 17.12 -2.75
C SER A 90 -8.97 16.46 -3.95
N GLU A 91 -9.73 16.24 -5.01
CA GLU A 91 -9.20 15.62 -6.25
C GLU A 91 -7.97 16.35 -6.78
N ARG A 92 -7.98 17.68 -6.72
CA ARG A 92 -6.83 18.51 -7.11
C ARG A 92 -5.59 18.21 -6.26
N GLN A 93 -5.74 18.21 -4.92
CA GLN A 93 -4.63 17.93 -4.00
C GLN A 93 -4.06 16.53 -4.23
N VAL A 94 -4.93 15.51 -4.35
CA VAL A 94 -4.48 14.13 -4.61
C VAL A 94 -3.73 14.04 -5.95
N LYS A 95 -4.19 14.71 -7.00
CA LYS A 95 -3.46 14.79 -8.28
C LYS A 95 -2.11 15.50 -8.15
N ASP A 96 -2.03 16.57 -7.37
CA ASP A 96 -0.78 17.30 -7.17
C ASP A 96 0.23 16.44 -6.35
N HIS A 97 -0.25 15.72 -5.32
CA HIS A 97 0.58 14.75 -4.58
C HIS A 97 1.10 13.63 -5.49
N ALA A 98 0.23 13.07 -6.33
CA ALA A 98 0.64 12.02 -7.28
C ALA A 98 1.71 12.52 -8.27
N LYS A 99 1.56 13.73 -8.83
CA LYS A 99 2.57 14.34 -9.70
C LYS A 99 3.90 14.56 -8.97
N ALA A 100 3.86 15.05 -7.74
CA ALA A 100 5.06 15.24 -6.93
C ALA A 100 5.76 13.91 -6.66
N TRP A 101 5.00 12.87 -6.32
CA TRP A 101 5.53 11.53 -6.09
C TRP A 101 6.20 10.95 -7.35
N VAL A 102 5.54 11.02 -8.51
CA VAL A 102 6.11 10.58 -9.79
C VAL A 102 7.42 11.31 -10.08
N LYS A 103 7.48 12.63 -9.87
CA LYS A 103 8.70 13.43 -10.09
C LYS A 103 9.86 12.97 -9.21
N ILE A 104 9.61 12.64 -7.96
CA ILE A 104 10.63 12.14 -7.01
C ILE A 104 11.10 10.75 -7.42
N ASN A 105 10.20 9.92 -7.94
CA ASN A 105 10.45 8.53 -8.30
C ASN A 105 10.69 8.34 -9.82
N GLN A 106 11.02 9.40 -10.55
CA GLN A 106 11.18 9.40 -12.02
C GLN A 106 12.11 8.28 -12.51
N LYS A 107 13.21 8.04 -11.82
CA LYS A 107 14.18 6.99 -12.18
C LYS A 107 13.58 5.58 -12.20
N THR A 108 12.58 5.32 -11.37
CA THR A 108 11.87 4.04 -11.32
C THR A 108 10.93 3.87 -12.53
N PHE A 109 10.42 4.99 -13.08
CA PHE A 109 9.57 4.97 -14.26
C PHE A 109 10.36 4.94 -15.58
N ASP A 110 11.60 5.39 -15.56
CA ASP A 110 12.46 5.47 -16.75
C ASP A 110 13.30 4.21 -16.95
N SER A 111 13.24 3.26 -16.01
CA SER A 111 13.94 1.96 -16.03
C SER A 111 13.06 0.85 -16.61
#